data_7747c7c9dcdac4340ba9a1cfdb87c489
#
_entry.id   7747c7c9dcdac4340ba9a1cfdb87c489
#
_cell.length_a   1.000
_cell.length_b   1.000
_cell.length_c   1.000
_cell.angle_alpha   90.00
_cell.angle_beta   90.00
_cell.angle_gamma   90.00
#
_symmetry.space_group_name_H-M   'P 1'
#
loop_
_entity.id
_entity.type
_entity.pdbx_description
1 polymer ?
#
loop_
_entity_poly.entity_id
_entity_poly.type
_entity_poly.pdbx_seq_one_letter_code
_entity_poly.pdbx_strand_id
1 'polypeptide(L)'
;MKSVAQTVIEADRFYTIAAHTGNVIQAVEGSKDGGTVRLGKYDHKPEQEWSFVREGDGVYRIRNRASGKLLDLTMTGTANGTWLHLWEDVGGTSQMWKVEHTPEGTVRLRSSWAGGKCVDTVGIGAEVGAVLQIWQEVPGGGDQLWVISEVKDRIKRAAKVEQAAPAAETKAAPAK
;
A
#
# COMPACT_ATOMS: atom_id res chain seq x y z
N MET A 1 -26.00 12.30 11.33
CA MET A 1 -24.86 12.47 10.39
C MET A 1 -24.78 11.30 9.47
N LYS A 2 -24.59 11.54 8.20
CA LYS A 2 -24.40 10.45 7.28
C LYS A 2 -23.01 9.91 7.46
N SER A 3 -22.88 8.61 7.64
CA SER A 3 -21.56 8.01 7.69
C SER A 3 -21.12 7.75 6.25
N VAL A 4 -19.85 7.97 5.98
CA VAL A 4 -19.28 7.66 4.67
C VAL A 4 -18.99 6.17 4.63
N ALA A 5 -19.34 5.54 3.51
CA ALA A 5 -19.11 4.11 3.35
C ALA A 5 -17.61 3.84 3.40
N GLN A 6 -17.24 2.78 4.10
CA GLN A 6 -15.85 2.39 4.22
C GLN A 6 -15.55 1.24 3.26
N THR A 7 -14.34 1.22 2.73
CA THR A 7 -13.93 0.14 1.86
C THR A 7 -13.76 -1.13 2.68
N VAL A 8 -14.39 -2.20 2.21
CA VAL A 8 -14.21 -3.51 2.82
C VAL A 8 -12.99 -4.14 2.17
N ILE A 9 -12.02 -4.53 2.98
CA ILE A 9 -10.80 -5.14 2.47
C ILE A 9 -10.98 -6.65 2.41
N GLU A 10 -10.83 -7.21 1.22
CA GLU A 10 -11.02 -8.64 1.00
C GLU A 10 -9.74 -9.28 0.49
N ALA A 11 -9.57 -10.57 0.79
CA ALA A 11 -8.43 -11.32 0.30
C ALA A 11 -8.51 -11.44 -1.21
N ASP A 12 -7.38 -11.58 -1.84
CA ASP A 12 -7.27 -11.77 -3.29
C ASP A 12 -7.78 -10.61 -4.13
N ARG A 13 -7.85 -9.44 -3.54
CA ARG A 13 -8.19 -8.21 -4.25
C ARG A 13 -7.02 -7.25 -4.17
N PHE A 14 -6.97 -6.30 -5.11
CA PHE A 14 -5.94 -5.27 -5.11
C PHE A 14 -6.56 -3.91 -4.87
N TYR A 15 -5.78 -3.06 -4.25
CA TYR A 15 -6.26 -1.73 -3.82
C TYR A 15 -5.20 -0.67 -4.08
N THR A 16 -5.64 0.57 -4.28
CA THR A 16 -4.75 1.72 -4.19
C THR A 16 -4.85 2.28 -2.79
N ILE A 17 -3.78 2.91 -2.33
CA ILE A 17 -3.75 3.60 -1.04
C ILE A 17 -3.41 5.04 -1.36
N ALA A 18 -4.40 5.91 -1.31
CA ALA A 18 -4.28 7.29 -1.78
C ALA A 18 -4.26 8.30 -0.64
N ALA A 19 -3.41 9.31 -0.80
CA ALA A 19 -3.40 10.46 0.09
C ALA A 19 -4.55 11.40 -0.26
N HIS A 20 -4.75 12.46 0.54
CA HIS A 20 -5.82 13.43 0.29
C HIS A 20 -5.68 14.15 -1.05
N THR A 21 -4.49 14.16 -1.63
CA THR A 21 -4.26 14.77 -2.94
C THR A 21 -4.65 13.84 -4.08
N GLY A 22 -4.95 12.59 -3.79
CA GLY A 22 -5.21 11.57 -4.81
C GLY A 22 -3.97 10.81 -5.23
N ASN A 23 -2.78 11.25 -4.82
CA ASN A 23 -1.55 10.53 -5.12
C ASN A 23 -1.51 9.23 -4.32
N VAL A 24 -0.97 8.18 -4.93
CA VAL A 24 -1.02 6.85 -4.33
C VAL A 24 0.37 6.37 -3.91
N ILE A 25 0.39 5.48 -2.93
CA ILE A 25 1.64 4.87 -2.49
C ILE A 25 2.11 3.91 -3.56
N GLN A 26 3.35 4.05 -3.99
CA GLN A 26 3.91 3.20 -5.04
C GLN A 26 5.34 2.76 -4.73
N ALA A 27 5.71 1.63 -5.31
CA ALA A 27 7.07 1.15 -5.25
C ALA A 27 7.85 1.81 -6.40
N VAL A 28 9.05 2.29 -6.11
CA VAL A 28 9.86 2.95 -7.14
C VAL A 28 10.94 2.01 -7.67
N GLU A 29 11.58 1.32 -6.76
CA GLU A 29 12.70 0.47 -7.17
C GLU A 29 12.31 -0.96 -7.54
N GLY A 30 11.07 -1.21 -7.60
CA GLY A 30 10.59 -2.52 -8.05
C GLY A 30 10.81 -3.63 -7.04
N SER A 31 11.52 -4.63 -7.43
CA SER A 31 11.60 -5.84 -6.64
C SER A 31 12.76 -5.97 -5.66
N LYS A 32 13.53 -4.93 -5.46
CA LYS A 32 14.66 -5.04 -4.55
C LYS A 32 14.25 -4.84 -3.10
N ASP A 33 14.87 -5.60 -2.20
CA ASP A 33 14.70 -5.36 -0.77
C ASP A 33 15.33 -4.01 -0.45
N GLY A 34 14.64 -3.23 0.36
CA GLY A 34 15.08 -1.88 0.67
C GLY A 34 14.61 -0.86 -0.36
N GLY A 35 13.82 -1.28 -1.35
CA GLY A 35 13.34 -0.38 -2.39
C GLY A 35 12.49 0.74 -1.83
N THR A 36 12.61 1.91 -2.42
CA THR A 36 11.93 3.11 -1.94
C THR A 36 10.43 3.06 -2.19
N VAL A 37 9.68 3.65 -1.27
CA VAL A 37 8.23 3.80 -1.41
C VAL A 37 7.93 5.30 -1.41
N ARG A 38 7.19 5.76 -2.41
CA ARG A 38 6.89 7.18 -2.59
C ARG A 38 5.46 7.37 -3.05
N LEU A 39 4.98 8.59 -3.07
CA LEU A 39 3.70 8.92 -3.67
C LEU A 39 3.88 9.18 -5.16
N GLY A 40 2.91 8.77 -5.94
CA GLY A 40 2.87 9.05 -7.37
C GLY A 40 1.45 9.19 -7.87
N LYS A 41 1.30 9.76 -9.07
CA LYS A 41 -0.01 9.86 -9.69
C LYS A 41 -0.41 8.47 -10.15
N TYR A 42 -1.64 8.07 -9.87
CA TYR A 42 -2.09 6.72 -10.22
C TYR A 42 -2.19 6.57 -11.75
N ASP A 43 -1.55 5.54 -12.27
CA ASP A 43 -1.48 5.27 -13.70
C ASP A 43 -1.73 3.78 -13.99
N HIS A 44 -2.47 3.11 -13.12
CA HIS A 44 -2.86 1.70 -13.30
C HIS A 44 -1.69 0.74 -13.41
N LYS A 45 -0.57 1.05 -12.77
CA LYS A 45 0.60 0.18 -12.78
C LYS A 45 0.59 -0.75 -11.57
N PRO A 46 1.07 -1.98 -11.71
CA PRO A 46 1.06 -2.91 -10.59
C PRO A 46 1.91 -2.44 -9.40
N GLU A 47 2.93 -1.59 -9.64
CA GLU A 47 3.73 -1.01 -8.58
C GLU A 47 2.90 -0.11 -7.66
N GLN A 48 1.72 0.30 -8.10
CA GLN A 48 0.84 1.21 -7.37
C GLN A 48 -0.33 0.48 -6.71
N GLU A 49 -0.32 -0.85 -6.77
CA GLU A 49 -1.46 -1.65 -6.32
C GLU A 49 -1.00 -2.65 -5.28
N TRP A 50 -1.85 -2.88 -4.27
CA TRP A 50 -1.47 -3.62 -3.08
C TRP A 50 -2.56 -4.60 -2.67
N SER A 51 -2.15 -5.77 -2.15
CA SER A 51 -3.09 -6.68 -1.51
C SER A 51 -2.86 -6.65 -0.01
N PHE A 52 -3.89 -6.95 0.74
CA PHE A 52 -3.85 -6.92 2.20
C PHE A 52 -4.01 -8.34 2.72
N VAL A 53 -2.95 -8.88 3.31
CA VAL A 53 -2.96 -10.24 3.85
C VAL A 53 -3.25 -10.14 5.35
N ARG A 54 -4.39 -10.69 5.76
CA ARG A 54 -4.87 -10.55 7.13
C ARG A 54 -4.02 -11.36 8.10
N GLU A 55 -3.61 -10.72 9.20
CA GLU A 55 -2.85 -11.37 10.25
C GLU A 55 -3.64 -11.45 11.56
N GLY A 56 -4.66 -10.63 11.70
CA GLY A 56 -5.51 -10.58 12.89
C GLY A 56 -6.57 -9.55 12.65
N ASP A 57 -7.39 -9.26 13.67
CA ASP A 57 -8.48 -8.31 13.49
C ASP A 57 -7.95 -6.92 13.17
N GLY A 58 -8.20 -6.47 11.94
CA GLY A 58 -7.77 -5.16 11.48
C GLY A 58 -6.27 -5.05 11.21
N VAL A 59 -5.51 -6.15 11.31
CA VAL A 59 -4.06 -6.14 11.13
C VAL A 59 -3.69 -6.89 9.86
N TYR A 60 -2.85 -6.28 9.04
CA TYR A 60 -2.51 -6.80 7.72
C TYR A 60 -1.03 -6.66 7.40
N ARG A 61 -0.55 -7.55 6.52
CA ARG A 61 0.66 -7.32 5.77
C ARG A 61 0.23 -6.72 4.44
N ILE A 62 0.91 -5.69 3.97
CA ILE A 62 0.51 -4.96 2.77
C ILE A 62 1.52 -5.27 1.67
N ARG A 63 1.07 -6.06 0.68
CA ARG A 63 1.95 -6.66 -0.33
C ARG A 63 1.82 -5.95 -1.67
N ASN A 64 2.95 -5.59 -2.24
CA ASN A 64 2.99 -4.92 -3.54
C ASN A 64 2.66 -5.91 -4.66
N ARG A 65 1.77 -5.51 -5.56
CA ARG A 65 1.33 -6.38 -6.65
C ARG A 65 2.46 -6.71 -7.62
N ALA A 66 3.35 -5.78 -7.91
CA ALA A 66 4.42 -6.00 -8.87
C ALA A 66 5.53 -6.90 -8.33
N SER A 67 5.94 -6.69 -7.10
CA SER A 67 7.11 -7.38 -6.55
C SER A 67 6.78 -8.47 -5.55
N GLY A 68 5.60 -8.46 -4.97
CA GLY A 68 5.25 -9.38 -3.89
C GLY A 68 5.88 -9.02 -2.56
N LYS A 69 6.62 -7.91 -2.50
CA LYS A 69 7.26 -7.50 -1.25
C LYS A 69 6.31 -6.68 -0.39
N LEU A 70 6.64 -6.56 0.88
CA LEU A 70 5.77 -5.93 1.86
C LEU A 70 6.22 -4.53 2.22
N LEU A 71 5.26 -3.69 2.62
CA LEU A 71 5.58 -2.43 3.26
C LEU A 71 6.19 -2.76 4.62
N ASP A 72 7.35 -2.21 4.88
CA ASP A 72 8.15 -2.51 6.05
C ASP A 72 8.83 -1.23 6.55
N LEU A 73 9.40 -1.28 7.74
CA LEU A 73 10.11 -0.14 8.31
C LEU A 73 11.61 -0.35 8.18
N THR A 74 12.28 0.66 7.66
CA THR A 74 13.73 0.63 7.44
C THR A 74 14.46 0.30 8.76
N MET A 75 15.26 -0.73 8.72
CA MET A 75 16.07 -1.19 9.85
C MET A 75 15.24 -1.45 11.11
N THR A 76 13.99 -1.84 10.94
CA THR A 76 13.03 -2.07 12.02
C THR A 76 12.96 -0.89 12.99
N GLY A 77 13.08 0.31 12.45
CA GLY A 77 13.04 1.52 13.26
C GLY A 77 11.68 1.78 13.87
N THR A 78 11.65 2.51 14.99
CA THR A 78 10.41 2.85 15.69
C THR A 78 10.27 4.34 15.93
N ALA A 79 11.28 5.12 15.60
CA ALA A 79 11.25 6.56 15.86
C ALA A 79 10.44 7.30 14.81
N ASN A 80 9.91 8.47 15.20
CA ASN A 80 9.30 9.37 14.24
C ASN A 80 10.30 9.66 13.12
N GLY A 81 9.85 9.58 11.88
CA GLY A 81 10.71 9.81 10.73
C GLY A 81 11.36 8.56 10.15
N THR A 82 11.08 7.38 10.71
CA THR A 82 11.56 6.13 10.11
C THR A 82 10.85 5.95 8.78
N TRP A 83 11.59 5.73 7.70
CA TRP A 83 11.01 5.59 6.37
C TRP A 83 10.43 4.20 6.15
N LEU A 84 9.38 4.13 5.36
CA LEU A 84 8.87 2.87 4.85
C LEU A 84 9.74 2.46 3.67
N HIS A 85 9.88 1.16 3.49
CA HIS A 85 10.53 0.59 2.32
C HIS A 85 9.84 -0.73 1.96
N LEU A 86 10.27 -1.36 0.90
CA LEU A 86 9.80 -2.69 0.55
C LEU A 86 10.80 -3.72 1.04
N TRP A 87 10.30 -4.82 1.54
CA TRP A 87 11.14 -5.94 1.96
C TRP A 87 10.40 -7.25 1.79
N GLU A 88 11.15 -8.33 1.59
CA GLU A 88 10.52 -9.64 1.48
C GLU A 88 9.81 -9.99 2.77
N ASP A 89 8.86 -10.90 2.71
CA ASP A 89 8.11 -11.31 3.88
C ASP A 89 9.00 -12.19 4.76
N VAL A 90 9.38 -11.67 5.91
CA VAL A 90 10.18 -12.39 6.88
C VAL A 90 9.39 -12.72 8.14
N GLY A 91 8.07 -12.51 8.11
CA GLY A 91 7.21 -12.78 9.25
C GLY A 91 7.35 -11.80 10.39
N GLY A 92 8.03 -10.68 10.17
CA GLY A 92 8.31 -9.73 11.24
C GLY A 92 7.16 -8.80 11.57
N THR A 93 7.16 -8.28 12.79
CA THR A 93 6.12 -7.36 13.25
C THR A 93 6.25 -5.98 12.60
N SER A 94 7.46 -5.61 12.16
CA SER A 94 7.65 -4.34 11.45
C SER A 94 6.94 -4.33 10.11
N GLN A 95 6.43 -5.48 9.67
CA GLN A 95 5.68 -5.62 8.42
C GLN A 95 4.18 -5.74 8.66
N MET A 96 3.72 -5.47 9.87
CA MET A 96 2.31 -5.56 10.22
C MET A 96 1.73 -4.18 10.45
N TRP A 97 0.56 -3.94 9.86
CA TRP A 97 -0.09 -2.63 9.89
C TRP A 97 -1.53 -2.78 10.30
N LYS A 98 -1.97 -1.96 11.26
CA LYS A 98 -3.37 -1.93 11.65
C LYS A 98 -4.08 -0.90 10.80
N VAL A 99 -5.20 -1.29 10.21
CA VAL A 99 -6.03 -0.39 9.42
C VAL A 99 -7.11 0.13 10.37
N GLU A 100 -7.01 1.42 10.73
CA GLU A 100 -7.97 2.04 11.62
C GLU A 100 -8.89 2.94 10.81
N HIS A 101 -10.17 2.60 10.77
CA HIS A 101 -11.14 3.37 9.99
C HIS A 101 -11.58 4.62 10.74
N THR A 102 -11.78 5.70 10.01
CA THR A 102 -12.33 6.93 10.56
C THR A 102 -13.78 7.09 10.10
N PRO A 103 -14.57 7.92 10.78
CA PRO A 103 -15.96 8.15 10.37
C PRO A 103 -16.11 8.77 8.99
N GLU A 104 -15.08 9.41 8.48
CA GLU A 104 -15.12 10.09 7.19
C GLU A 104 -14.79 9.17 6.00
N GLY A 105 -14.57 7.88 6.25
CA GLY A 105 -14.27 6.94 5.17
C GLY A 105 -12.79 6.82 4.84
N THR A 106 -11.93 7.48 5.59
CA THR A 106 -10.49 7.33 5.45
C THR A 106 -9.97 6.31 6.46
N VAL A 107 -8.68 6.00 6.40
CA VAL A 107 -8.04 5.12 7.38
C VAL A 107 -6.72 5.72 7.83
N ARG A 108 -6.29 5.34 9.02
CA ARG A 108 -4.90 5.49 9.44
C ARG A 108 -4.27 4.11 9.36
N LEU A 109 -3.06 4.06 8.86
CA LEU A 109 -2.28 2.83 8.82
C LEU A 109 -1.28 2.90 9.96
N ARG A 110 -1.53 2.12 11.01
CA ARG A 110 -0.72 2.18 12.21
C ARG A 110 0.25 1.03 12.28
N SER A 111 1.50 1.34 12.63
CA SER A 111 2.52 0.30 12.77
C SER A 111 2.22 -0.56 13.99
N SER A 112 2.23 -1.88 13.81
CA SER A 112 2.11 -2.81 14.92
C SER A 112 3.42 -2.94 15.70
N TRP A 113 4.52 -2.45 15.15
CA TRP A 113 5.84 -2.53 15.75
C TRP A 113 6.23 -1.25 16.48
N ALA A 114 5.88 -0.11 15.92
CA ALA A 114 6.36 1.19 16.40
C ALA A 114 5.33 1.95 17.23
N GLY A 115 4.66 1.27 18.16
CA GLY A 115 3.78 1.96 19.10
C GLY A 115 2.56 2.62 18.49
N GLY A 116 2.08 2.10 17.37
CA GLY A 116 0.89 2.67 16.73
C GLY A 116 1.14 3.94 15.94
N LYS A 117 2.39 4.28 15.66
CA LYS A 117 2.69 5.43 14.80
C LYS A 117 2.08 5.24 13.43
N CYS A 118 1.70 6.33 12.80
CA CYS A 118 0.93 6.32 11.56
C CYS A 118 1.80 6.51 10.34
N VAL A 119 1.42 5.89 9.23
CA VAL A 119 2.04 6.17 7.94
C VAL A 119 1.75 7.61 7.58
N ASP A 120 2.78 8.34 7.24
CA ASP A 120 2.74 9.78 7.01
C ASP A 120 3.68 10.11 5.85
N THR A 121 3.61 11.30 5.31
CA THR A 121 4.51 11.73 4.25
C THR A 121 5.62 12.59 4.82
N VAL A 122 6.80 12.47 4.24
CA VAL A 122 7.90 13.36 4.59
C VAL A 122 7.60 14.70 3.91
N GLY A 123 7.55 15.74 4.69
CA GLY A 123 7.16 17.05 4.17
C GLY A 123 5.66 17.25 4.30
N ILE A 124 5.16 18.30 3.69
CA ILE A 124 3.76 18.69 3.81
C ILE A 124 3.12 18.68 2.42
N GLY A 125 1.86 18.22 2.35
CA GLY A 125 1.08 18.35 1.12
C GLY A 125 0.94 17.10 0.30
N ALA A 126 1.56 16.00 0.69
CA ALA A 126 1.42 14.70 0.02
C ALA A 126 1.58 14.80 -1.51
N GLU A 127 2.62 15.48 -1.96
CA GLU A 127 2.86 15.68 -3.37
C GLU A 127 3.54 14.49 -4.04
N VAL A 128 3.53 14.46 -5.36
CA VAL A 128 4.23 13.44 -6.13
C VAL A 128 5.70 13.41 -5.73
N GLY A 129 6.21 12.22 -5.46
CA GLY A 129 7.60 12.05 -5.06
C GLY A 129 7.82 12.05 -3.55
N ALA A 130 6.81 12.38 -2.76
CA ALA A 130 6.97 12.42 -1.31
C ALA A 130 7.27 11.02 -0.78
N VAL A 131 8.28 10.92 0.07
CA VAL A 131 8.66 9.66 0.69
C VAL A 131 7.76 9.39 1.87
N LEU A 132 7.52 8.14 2.21
CA LEU A 132 6.64 7.75 3.30
C LEU A 132 7.46 7.45 4.55
N GLN A 133 6.92 7.82 5.70
CA GLN A 133 7.54 7.60 7.00
C GLN A 133 6.45 7.22 8.01
N ILE A 134 6.86 6.86 9.22
CA ILE A 134 5.92 6.78 10.33
C ILE A 134 6.13 8.00 11.23
N TRP A 135 5.05 8.42 11.85
CA TRP A 135 5.07 9.55 12.77
C TRP A 135 3.95 9.38 13.77
N GLN A 136 4.14 9.90 14.98
CA GLN A 136 3.07 9.86 15.97
C GLN A 136 1.82 10.54 15.40
N GLU A 137 0.65 10.13 15.87
CA GLU A 137 -0.58 10.72 15.37
C GLU A 137 -0.61 12.22 15.65
N VAL A 138 -0.95 12.98 14.60
CA VAL A 138 -1.13 14.42 14.70
C VAL A 138 -2.62 14.69 14.54
N PRO A 139 -3.33 15.13 15.57
CA PRO A 139 -4.76 15.40 15.47
C PRO A 139 -5.01 16.41 14.34
N GLY A 140 -5.94 16.07 13.45
CA GLY A 140 -6.24 16.90 12.29
C GLY A 140 -5.22 16.82 11.18
N GLY A 141 -4.20 15.95 11.29
CA GLY A 141 -3.16 15.83 10.27
C GLY A 141 -3.63 15.08 9.05
N GLY A 142 -3.91 15.78 7.97
CA GLY A 142 -4.45 15.18 6.75
C GLY A 142 -3.48 14.25 6.04
N ASP A 143 -2.17 14.43 6.24
CA ASP A 143 -1.17 13.59 5.59
C ASP A 143 -1.06 12.19 6.22
N GLN A 144 -1.80 11.93 7.30
CA GLN A 144 -1.85 10.62 7.94
C GLN A 144 -3.16 9.89 7.64
N LEU A 145 -3.99 10.45 6.77
CA LEU A 145 -5.28 9.87 6.41
C LEU A 145 -5.21 9.36 4.97
N TRP A 146 -5.66 8.14 4.77
CA TRP A 146 -5.53 7.45 3.49
C TRP A 146 -6.87 6.93 3.03
N VAL A 147 -7.05 6.82 1.70
CA VAL A 147 -8.24 6.26 1.11
C VAL A 147 -7.83 4.96 0.41
N ILE A 148 -8.45 3.86 0.82
CA ILE A 148 -8.19 2.56 0.21
C ILE A 148 -9.31 2.30 -0.78
N SER A 149 -8.96 2.08 -2.06
CA SER A 149 -9.96 1.87 -3.12
C SER A 149 -9.64 0.61 -3.91
N GLU A 150 -10.65 -0.19 -4.18
CA GLU A 150 -10.45 -1.44 -4.92
C GLU A 150 -10.17 -1.19 -6.40
N VAL A 151 -9.29 -1.98 -6.99
CA VAL A 151 -8.87 -1.81 -8.38
C VAL A 151 -9.72 -2.73 -9.26
N LYS A 152 -10.93 -2.35 -9.55
CA LYS A 152 -11.87 -3.18 -10.31
C LYS A 152 -11.63 -3.19 -11.81
N ASP A 153 -11.36 -2.03 -12.38
CA ASP A 153 -11.15 -1.94 -13.82
C ASP A 153 -9.91 -2.70 -14.27
N ARG A 154 -8.88 -2.70 -13.43
CA ARG A 154 -7.64 -3.42 -13.75
C ARG A 154 -7.91 -4.92 -13.87
N ILE A 155 -8.75 -5.47 -12.99
CA ILE A 155 -9.07 -6.89 -13.01
C ILE A 155 -9.82 -7.25 -14.28
N LYS A 156 -10.77 -6.43 -14.69
CA LYS A 156 -11.54 -6.68 -15.90
C LYS A 156 -10.67 -6.66 -17.15
N ARG A 157 -9.76 -5.69 -17.23
CA ARG A 157 -8.88 -5.61 -18.39
C ARG A 157 -7.91 -6.78 -18.46
N ALA A 158 -7.38 -7.21 -17.34
CA ALA A 158 -6.46 -8.32 -17.30
C ALA A 158 -7.14 -9.61 -17.76
N ALA A 159 -8.35 -9.86 -17.28
CA ALA A 159 -9.09 -11.04 -17.69
C ALA A 159 -9.39 -11.02 -19.17
N LYS A 160 -9.72 -9.86 -19.71
CA LYS A 160 -10.03 -9.74 -21.12
C LYS A 160 -8.81 -10.00 -21.98
N VAL A 161 -7.65 -9.53 -21.56
CA VAL A 161 -6.43 -9.72 -22.32
C VAL A 161 -6.05 -11.19 -22.34
N GLU A 162 -6.19 -11.88 -21.25
CA GLU A 162 -5.86 -13.29 -21.19
C GLU A 162 -6.74 -14.11 -22.12
N GLN A 163 -7.99 -13.78 -22.21
CA GLN A 163 -8.89 -14.49 -23.11
C GLN A 163 -8.58 -14.21 -24.56
N ALA A 164 -8.07 -13.04 -24.84
CA ALA A 164 -7.81 -12.66 -26.21
C ALA A 164 -6.52 -13.22 -26.78
N ALA A 165 -5.53 -13.47 -25.97
CA ALA A 165 -4.24 -13.92 -26.46
C ALA A 165 -3.59 -15.00 -25.64
N PRO A 166 -4.20 -16.10 -25.49
CA PRO A 166 -3.66 -17.16 -24.66
C PRO A 166 -2.40 -17.77 -25.22
N ALA A 167 -2.33 -17.87 -26.45
CA ALA A 167 -1.18 -18.53 -27.05
C ALA A 167 0.10 -17.76 -26.85
N ALA A 168 0.00 -16.49 -26.86
CA ALA A 168 1.18 -15.67 -26.71
C ALA A 168 1.83 -15.89 -25.38
N GLU A 169 1.00 -16.17 -24.40
CA GLU A 169 1.55 -16.38 -23.10
C GLU A 169 2.27 -17.68 -23.03
N THR A 170 1.74 -18.64 -23.65
CA THR A 170 2.32 -19.94 -23.59
C THR A 170 3.71 -19.97 -24.06
N LYS A 171 3.97 -19.26 -25.15
CA LYS A 171 5.24 -19.38 -25.64
C LYS A 171 6.22 -18.68 -24.85
N ALA A 172 5.85 -17.83 -24.09
CA ALA A 172 6.83 -17.12 -23.36
C ALA A 172 7.48 -18.10 -22.41
N ALA A 173 6.74 -19.06 -22.07
CA ALA A 173 7.25 -19.92 -21.10
C ALA A 173 8.45 -20.67 -21.50
N PRO A 174 8.65 -20.95 -22.53
CA PRO A 174 9.66 -21.80 -22.86
C PRO A 174 10.91 -21.48 -22.62
N ALA A 175 11.04 -20.81 -22.48
CA ALA A 175 12.13 -20.47 -22.35
C ALA A 175 12.80 -21.57 -21.99
N LYS A 176 13.07 -22.16 -22.00
CA LYS A 176 13.76 -23.09 -21.72
C LYS A 176 14.98 -22.96 -21.91
#